data_c49bc21e6fe590eb0fd8b5534b137b18
#
_entry.id   c49bc21e6fe590eb0fd8b5534b137b18
#
_cell.length_a   1.000
_cell.length_b   1.000
_cell.length_c   1.000
_cell.angle_alpha   90.00
_cell.angle_beta   90.00
_cell.angle_gamma   90.00
#
_symmetry.space_group_name_H-M   'P 1'
#
loop_
_entity.id
_entity.type
_entity.pdbx_description
1 polymer ?
#
loop_
_entity_poly.entity_id
_entity_poly.type
_entity_poly.pdbx_seq_one_letter_code
_entity_poly.pdbx_strand_id
1 'polypeptide(L)'
;MEYPKFKVTVSCMTYNQSKYITDAMNGFTMQQTSFPFVCTIVDDASTDGEQEVIRKYVEDNFDFSEGSVAYHKETDYAHITYAQHKANKNCYFAVLYLKENHYSQRKPKMGYLSEWRDMCEYEAPCEGDDYWIDPDKLQKQKRYLDDHKDCSICHTNVKWYIQNTGKYIIKQEWKEFNKSLESRQDIIIENILDSNKYYIQTNTVLYRTKVYNSLSDELLGFRKLFLLGDTTLWCLLIRHGKIHYDETITSVYRINTGSVSHQNNIEKKLRFYLSGAEMRLYMYNYLGLNNIQLFDKFNAEYKQIFFLYRAYNRNYVRFIDMKWNNKIFEHLYNIMDNFITSCVIKRFLSFYFLIKNIHK
;
A
#
# COMPACT_ATOMS: atom_id res chain seq x y z
N MET A 1 -9.73 -25.75 -17.81
CA MET A 1 -8.86 -26.11 -16.64
C MET A 1 -9.62 -25.70 -15.39
N GLU A 2 -9.75 -26.58 -14.42
CA GLU A 2 -10.44 -26.29 -13.17
C GLU A 2 -9.39 -25.88 -12.14
N TYR A 3 -9.50 -24.66 -11.59
CA TYR A 3 -8.63 -24.19 -10.53
C TYR A 3 -8.98 -24.83 -9.19
N PRO A 4 -8.02 -25.00 -8.26
CA PRO A 4 -8.33 -25.37 -6.88
C PRO A 4 -9.27 -24.32 -6.25
N LYS A 5 -10.02 -24.74 -5.22
CA LYS A 5 -10.83 -23.79 -4.43
C LYS A 5 -9.93 -22.94 -3.54
N PHE A 6 -9.30 -21.93 -4.13
CA PHE A 6 -8.46 -21.01 -3.40
C PHE A 6 -9.22 -20.32 -2.29
N LYS A 7 -8.55 -20.15 -1.14
CA LYS A 7 -9.10 -19.41 0.01
C LYS A 7 -8.53 -18.03 0.14
N VAL A 8 -7.27 -17.86 -0.22
CA VAL A 8 -6.54 -16.61 -0.12
C VAL A 8 -5.86 -16.29 -1.46
N THR A 9 -5.97 -15.05 -1.91
CA THR A 9 -5.08 -14.50 -2.91
C THR A 9 -4.03 -13.61 -2.26
N VAL A 10 -2.78 -13.74 -2.67
CA VAL A 10 -1.71 -12.79 -2.36
C VAL A 10 -1.59 -11.86 -3.56
N SER A 11 -1.75 -10.55 -3.36
CA SER A 11 -1.59 -9.56 -4.43
C SER A 11 -0.24 -8.88 -4.29
N CYS A 12 0.63 -9.10 -5.29
CA CYS A 12 1.98 -8.53 -5.35
C CYS A 12 2.11 -7.65 -6.60
N MET A 13 2.23 -6.34 -6.39
CA MET A 13 2.59 -5.39 -7.45
C MET A 13 4.08 -5.12 -7.38
N THR A 14 4.76 -5.16 -8.52
CA THR A 14 6.20 -4.93 -8.56
C THR A 14 6.62 -4.13 -9.79
N TYR A 15 7.71 -3.35 -9.67
CA TYR A 15 8.31 -2.59 -10.76
C TYR A 15 9.74 -2.19 -10.40
N ASN A 16 10.72 -2.66 -11.18
CA ASN A 16 12.16 -2.39 -10.99
C ASN A 16 12.66 -2.76 -9.58
N GLN A 17 12.30 -3.96 -9.14
CA GLN A 17 12.64 -4.52 -7.84
C GLN A 17 13.44 -5.84 -7.96
N SER A 18 14.21 -6.02 -9.03
CA SER A 18 14.98 -7.25 -9.33
C SER A 18 15.84 -7.74 -8.15
N LYS A 19 16.33 -6.82 -7.31
CA LYS A 19 17.15 -7.12 -6.13
C LYS A 19 16.36 -7.64 -4.93
N TYR A 20 15.03 -7.49 -4.92
CA TYR A 20 14.20 -7.69 -3.75
C TYR A 20 13.10 -8.73 -3.96
N ILE A 21 12.59 -8.87 -5.18
CA ILE A 21 11.42 -9.71 -5.48
C ILE A 21 11.59 -11.18 -5.05
N THR A 22 12.82 -11.69 -5.04
CA THR A 22 13.10 -13.05 -4.56
C THR A 22 12.77 -13.22 -3.09
N ASP A 23 13.01 -12.21 -2.23
CA ASP A 23 12.64 -12.26 -0.82
C ASP A 23 11.12 -12.33 -0.65
N ALA A 24 10.36 -11.56 -1.43
CA ALA A 24 8.90 -11.61 -1.46
C ALA A 24 8.38 -13.01 -1.86
N MET A 25 8.88 -13.54 -2.99
CA MET A 25 8.50 -14.89 -3.47
C MET A 25 8.83 -15.99 -2.47
N ASN A 26 9.98 -15.93 -1.81
CA ASN A 26 10.34 -16.85 -0.72
C ASN A 26 9.37 -16.74 0.46
N GLY A 27 8.98 -15.50 0.83
CA GLY A 27 7.99 -15.25 1.87
C GLY A 27 6.61 -15.84 1.54
N PHE A 28 6.24 -15.90 0.25
CA PHE A 28 4.98 -16.50 -0.20
C PHE A 28 5.06 -18.04 -0.21
N THR A 29 6.13 -18.59 -0.79
CA THR A 29 6.26 -20.06 -0.94
C THR A 29 6.50 -20.81 0.36
N MET A 30 7.03 -20.13 1.41
CA MET A 30 7.21 -20.72 2.73
C MET A 30 5.92 -20.86 3.55
N GLN A 31 4.79 -20.24 3.10
CA GLN A 31 3.55 -20.26 3.88
C GLN A 31 3.00 -21.66 4.07
N GLN A 32 2.75 -22.05 5.31
CA GLN A 32 2.17 -23.35 5.70
C GLN A 32 0.68 -23.19 5.94
N THR A 33 -0.13 -23.70 5.00
CA THR A 33 -1.59 -23.59 5.06
C THR A 33 -2.26 -24.94 4.90
N SER A 34 -3.44 -25.11 5.50
CA SER A 34 -4.31 -26.27 5.28
C SER A 34 -5.26 -26.08 4.07
N PHE A 35 -5.05 -25.04 3.29
CA PHE A 35 -5.88 -24.66 2.14
C PHE A 35 -5.01 -24.15 0.99
N PRO A 36 -5.45 -24.28 -0.26
CA PRO A 36 -4.74 -23.70 -1.40
C PRO A 36 -4.90 -22.18 -1.44
N PHE A 37 -3.80 -21.50 -1.83
CA PHE A 37 -3.74 -20.07 -2.07
C PHE A 37 -3.00 -19.76 -3.35
N VAL A 38 -3.29 -18.63 -3.96
CA VAL A 38 -2.67 -18.18 -5.19
C VAL A 38 -1.98 -16.83 -4.98
N CYS A 39 -0.71 -16.73 -5.40
CA CYS A 39 0.01 -15.46 -5.43
C CYS A 39 -0.08 -14.86 -6.84
N THR A 40 -0.78 -13.75 -6.97
CA THR A 40 -0.88 -13.01 -8.21
C THR A 40 0.19 -11.92 -8.22
N ILE A 41 1.26 -12.15 -8.98
CA ILE A 41 2.39 -11.23 -9.12
C ILE A 41 2.22 -10.47 -10.42
N VAL A 42 2.18 -9.14 -10.36
CA VAL A 42 2.05 -8.27 -11.53
C VAL A 42 3.32 -7.43 -11.65
N ASP A 43 4.17 -7.80 -12.60
CA ASP A 43 5.32 -7.00 -13.01
C ASP A 43 4.88 -5.93 -14.02
N ASP A 44 5.09 -4.67 -13.68
CA ASP A 44 4.62 -3.51 -14.45
C ASP A 44 5.61 -3.10 -15.57
N ALA A 45 6.05 -4.08 -16.37
CA ALA A 45 7.04 -3.93 -17.42
C ALA A 45 8.39 -3.41 -16.89
N SER A 46 8.97 -4.11 -15.94
CA SER A 46 10.27 -3.78 -15.36
C SER A 46 11.39 -3.81 -16.39
N THR A 47 12.36 -2.89 -16.21
CA THR A 47 13.50 -2.71 -17.13
C THR A 47 14.86 -3.02 -16.48
N ASP A 48 14.86 -3.45 -15.22
CA ASP A 48 16.07 -3.73 -14.42
C ASP A 48 16.43 -5.23 -14.38
N GLY A 49 15.79 -6.06 -15.20
CA GLY A 49 15.97 -7.51 -15.22
C GLY A 49 15.05 -8.27 -14.25
N GLU A 50 14.08 -7.62 -13.65
CA GLU A 50 13.16 -8.25 -12.69
C GLU A 50 12.37 -9.41 -13.31
N GLN A 51 11.87 -9.23 -14.55
CA GLN A 51 11.13 -10.29 -15.24
C GLN A 51 11.92 -11.58 -15.38
N GLU A 52 13.22 -11.48 -15.69
CA GLU A 52 14.14 -12.62 -15.80
C GLU A 52 14.34 -13.29 -14.44
N VAL A 53 14.48 -12.50 -13.36
CA VAL A 53 14.59 -13.03 -12.00
C VAL A 53 13.32 -13.81 -11.61
N ILE A 54 12.13 -13.26 -11.90
CA ILE A 54 10.86 -13.93 -11.61
C ILE A 54 10.71 -15.20 -12.45
N ARG A 55 10.99 -15.16 -13.77
CA ARG A 55 10.92 -16.33 -14.65
C ARG A 55 11.79 -17.46 -14.16
N LYS A 56 13.06 -17.15 -13.89
CA LYS A 56 14.01 -18.14 -13.37
C LYS A 56 13.55 -18.75 -12.05
N TYR A 57 13.05 -17.93 -11.12
CA TYR A 57 12.52 -18.42 -9.83
C TYR A 57 11.36 -19.38 -10.04
N VAL A 58 10.42 -19.04 -10.94
CA VAL A 58 9.24 -19.85 -11.25
C VAL A 58 9.65 -21.17 -11.92
N GLU A 59 10.56 -21.17 -12.90
CA GLU A 59 11.08 -22.37 -13.56
C GLU A 59 11.79 -23.30 -12.57
N ASP A 60 12.60 -22.76 -11.67
CA ASP A 60 13.34 -23.54 -10.69
C ASP A 60 12.45 -24.18 -9.63
N ASN A 61 11.38 -23.49 -9.18
CA ASN A 61 10.60 -23.88 -8.00
C ASN A 61 9.18 -24.41 -8.28
N PHE A 62 8.64 -24.23 -9.51
CA PHE A 62 7.28 -24.62 -9.85
C PHE A 62 7.24 -25.79 -10.82
N ASP A 63 6.12 -26.52 -10.82
CA ASP A 63 5.95 -27.76 -11.56
C ASP A 63 5.43 -27.47 -12.98
N PHE A 64 6.27 -27.71 -13.98
CA PHE A 64 5.98 -27.62 -15.39
C PHE A 64 6.08 -29.00 -16.10
N SER A 65 6.06 -30.08 -15.34
CA SER A 65 6.07 -31.43 -15.92
C SER A 65 4.82 -31.70 -16.75
N GLU A 66 4.91 -32.67 -17.64
CA GLU A 66 3.77 -33.11 -18.43
C GLU A 66 2.61 -33.56 -17.52
N GLY A 67 1.41 -33.05 -17.78
CA GLY A 67 0.22 -33.30 -16.96
C GLY A 67 0.11 -32.41 -15.71
N SER A 68 1.05 -31.51 -15.44
CA SER A 68 0.90 -30.49 -14.41
C SER A 68 -0.22 -29.51 -14.74
N VAL A 69 -0.63 -28.70 -13.75
CA VAL A 69 -1.63 -27.64 -13.94
C VAL A 69 -1.05 -26.36 -14.55
N ALA A 70 0.25 -26.36 -14.86
CA ALA A 70 0.94 -25.20 -15.37
C ALA A 70 0.47 -24.81 -16.79
N TYR A 71 0.44 -23.52 -17.05
CA TYR A 71 0.22 -22.99 -18.39
C TYR A 71 0.88 -21.64 -18.61
N HIS A 72 1.08 -21.34 -19.87
CA HIS A 72 1.44 -19.99 -20.35
C HIS A 72 0.29 -19.47 -21.22
N LYS A 73 -0.06 -18.21 -21.04
CA LYS A 73 -1.13 -17.54 -21.78
C LYS A 73 -0.65 -16.18 -22.26
N GLU A 74 -0.86 -15.92 -23.53
CA GLU A 74 -0.64 -14.59 -24.13
C GLU A 74 -1.94 -13.81 -24.13
N THR A 75 -1.86 -12.53 -23.73
CA THR A 75 -2.96 -11.56 -23.81
C THR A 75 -2.47 -10.28 -24.50
N ASP A 76 -3.39 -9.36 -24.78
CA ASP A 76 -3.03 -8.07 -25.37
C ASP A 76 -2.11 -7.25 -24.46
N TYR A 77 -2.22 -7.41 -23.14
CA TYR A 77 -1.53 -6.60 -22.11
C TYR A 77 -0.40 -7.31 -21.37
N ALA A 78 -0.38 -8.66 -21.35
CA ALA A 78 0.59 -9.42 -20.57
C ALA A 78 0.90 -10.80 -21.13
N HIS A 79 2.09 -11.31 -20.80
CA HIS A 79 2.36 -12.74 -20.74
C HIS A 79 1.99 -13.24 -19.36
N ILE A 80 1.21 -14.31 -19.27
CA ILE A 80 0.75 -14.89 -18.00
C ILE A 80 1.36 -16.28 -17.84
N THR A 81 1.97 -16.54 -16.69
CA THR A 81 2.45 -17.87 -16.30
C THR A 81 1.73 -18.29 -15.04
N TYR A 82 1.11 -19.47 -15.07
CA TYR A 82 0.46 -20.07 -13.91
C TYR A 82 1.06 -21.44 -13.63
N ALA A 83 1.39 -21.72 -12.35
CA ALA A 83 1.93 -23.01 -11.95
C ALA A 83 1.76 -23.27 -10.44
N GLN A 84 1.82 -24.57 -10.06
CA GLN A 84 1.85 -25.02 -8.66
C GLN A 84 3.29 -25.16 -8.19
N HIS A 85 3.59 -24.74 -6.96
CA HIS A 85 4.93 -24.91 -6.38
C HIS A 85 5.28 -26.40 -6.15
N LYS A 86 6.54 -26.79 -6.47
CA LYS A 86 6.99 -28.21 -6.42
C LYS A 86 6.86 -28.81 -5.01
N ALA A 87 7.29 -28.09 -3.98
CA ALA A 87 7.31 -28.56 -2.60
C ALA A 87 6.03 -28.18 -1.83
N ASN A 88 5.55 -26.95 -1.93
CA ASN A 88 4.36 -26.47 -1.25
C ASN A 88 3.11 -26.66 -2.14
N LYS A 89 2.42 -27.78 -2.01
CA LYS A 89 1.28 -28.12 -2.87
C LYS A 89 0.04 -27.24 -2.68
N ASN A 90 0.02 -26.39 -1.65
CA ASN A 90 -1.02 -25.39 -1.46
C ASN A 90 -0.69 -24.05 -2.09
N CYS A 91 0.56 -23.83 -2.55
CA CYS A 91 1.03 -22.59 -3.13
C CYS A 91 0.98 -22.61 -4.67
N TYR A 92 0.30 -21.64 -5.25
CA TYR A 92 0.22 -21.42 -6.70
C TYR A 92 0.65 -20.00 -7.03
N PHE A 93 1.36 -19.83 -8.14
CA PHE A 93 1.67 -18.51 -8.69
C PHE A 93 0.91 -18.28 -9.98
N ALA A 94 0.39 -17.05 -10.12
CA ALA A 94 -0.13 -16.48 -11.33
C ALA A 94 0.69 -15.19 -11.61
N VAL A 95 1.66 -15.27 -12.51
CA VAL A 95 2.57 -14.16 -12.79
C VAL A 95 2.14 -13.49 -14.09
N LEU A 96 1.87 -12.19 -14.02
CA LEU A 96 1.54 -11.33 -15.16
C LEU A 96 2.74 -10.43 -15.46
N TYR A 97 3.38 -10.68 -16.58
CA TYR A 97 4.44 -9.83 -17.12
C TYR A 97 3.80 -8.83 -18.07
N LEU A 98 3.54 -7.59 -17.60
CA LEU A 98 2.93 -6.57 -18.45
C LEU A 98 3.86 -6.19 -19.60
N LYS A 99 3.29 -5.90 -20.77
CA LYS A 99 4.03 -5.53 -21.99
C LYS A 99 4.47 -4.07 -21.98
N GLU A 100 3.82 -3.25 -21.18
CA GLU A 100 4.10 -1.82 -21.03
C GLU A 100 3.88 -1.36 -19.58
N ASN A 101 4.54 -0.28 -19.18
CA ASN A 101 4.40 0.26 -17.82
C ASN A 101 3.08 1.01 -17.68
N HIS A 102 2.13 0.41 -16.99
CA HIS A 102 0.79 0.95 -16.78
C HIS A 102 0.75 2.08 -15.75
N TYR A 103 1.64 2.05 -14.76
CA TYR A 103 1.71 3.13 -13.76
C TYR A 103 2.08 4.47 -14.41
N SER A 104 3.07 4.49 -15.29
CA SER A 104 3.49 5.70 -15.99
C SER A 104 2.40 6.26 -16.91
N GLN A 105 1.56 5.40 -17.46
CA GLN A 105 0.44 5.74 -18.34
C GLN A 105 -0.87 6.00 -17.59
N ARG A 106 -0.87 5.92 -16.25
CA ARG A 106 -2.06 6.04 -15.40
C ARG A 106 -3.16 5.02 -15.75
N LYS A 107 -2.80 3.86 -16.30
CA LYS A 107 -3.72 2.76 -16.57
C LYS A 107 -4.02 1.99 -15.29
N PRO A 108 -5.28 1.60 -15.02
CA PRO A 108 -5.63 0.83 -13.83
C PRO A 108 -5.07 -0.59 -13.93
N LYS A 109 -4.41 -1.07 -12.87
CA LYS A 109 -3.82 -2.43 -12.81
C LYS A 109 -4.64 -3.41 -11.95
N MET A 110 -5.46 -2.90 -11.06
CA MET A 110 -6.18 -3.74 -10.09
C MET A 110 -7.18 -4.70 -10.70
N GLY A 111 -7.65 -4.41 -11.93
CA GLY A 111 -8.50 -5.32 -12.70
C GLY A 111 -7.81 -6.63 -13.08
N TYR A 112 -6.47 -6.62 -13.22
CA TYR A 112 -5.70 -7.83 -13.57
C TYR A 112 -5.63 -8.85 -12.42
N LEU A 113 -5.90 -8.41 -11.20
CA LEU A 113 -5.97 -9.28 -10.02
C LEU A 113 -7.34 -9.97 -9.88
N SER A 114 -8.39 -9.47 -10.55
CA SER A 114 -9.76 -9.92 -10.31
C SER A 114 -9.99 -11.38 -10.66
N GLU A 115 -9.34 -11.91 -11.71
CA GLU A 115 -9.48 -13.31 -12.11
C GLU A 115 -9.24 -14.27 -10.93
N TRP A 116 -8.22 -14.03 -10.10
CA TRP A 116 -7.90 -14.87 -8.95
C TRP A 116 -8.50 -14.36 -7.64
N ARG A 117 -8.64 -13.03 -7.48
CA ARG A 117 -9.27 -12.43 -6.29
C ARG A 117 -10.70 -12.91 -6.11
N ASP A 118 -11.49 -12.92 -7.19
CA ASP A 118 -12.92 -13.21 -7.12
C ASP A 118 -13.21 -14.69 -6.80
N MET A 119 -12.22 -15.55 -6.96
CA MET A 119 -12.27 -16.96 -6.52
C MET A 119 -11.92 -17.14 -5.03
N CYS A 120 -11.39 -16.10 -4.35
CA CYS A 120 -10.86 -16.19 -3.00
C CYS A 120 -11.77 -15.52 -1.97
N GLU A 121 -11.75 -16.03 -0.75
CA GLU A 121 -12.48 -15.44 0.38
C GLU A 121 -11.72 -14.25 0.99
N TYR A 122 -10.38 -14.24 0.86
CA TYR A 122 -9.50 -13.26 1.47
C TYR A 122 -8.40 -12.82 0.51
N GLU A 123 -7.90 -11.58 0.72
CA GLU A 123 -6.75 -11.03 0.02
C GLU A 123 -5.69 -10.54 1.01
N ALA A 124 -4.42 -10.88 0.73
CA ALA A 124 -3.23 -10.47 1.46
C ALA A 124 -2.30 -9.70 0.53
N PRO A 125 -2.24 -8.36 0.58
CA PRO A 125 -1.32 -7.58 -0.24
C PRO A 125 0.12 -7.65 0.31
N CYS A 126 1.10 -7.70 -0.61
CA CYS A 126 2.52 -7.54 -0.29
C CYS A 126 3.27 -7.10 -1.55
N GLU A 127 3.86 -5.93 -1.53
CA GLU A 127 4.65 -5.39 -2.65
C GLU A 127 5.96 -6.18 -2.84
N GLY A 128 6.54 -6.11 -4.04
CA GLY A 128 7.72 -6.93 -4.42
C GLY A 128 9.02 -6.54 -3.71
N ASP A 129 9.10 -5.38 -3.04
CA ASP A 129 10.25 -4.97 -2.22
C ASP A 129 10.10 -5.32 -0.72
N ASP A 130 8.93 -5.81 -0.32
CA ASP A 130 8.62 -6.28 1.04
C ASP A 130 8.61 -7.81 1.11
N TYR A 131 8.64 -8.39 2.31
CA TYR A 131 8.61 -9.84 2.45
C TYR A 131 8.04 -10.33 3.78
N TRP A 132 7.50 -11.55 3.78
CA TRP A 132 7.01 -12.23 4.97
C TRP A 132 8.10 -13.09 5.61
N ILE A 133 8.01 -13.25 6.94
CA ILE A 133 8.97 -14.02 7.75
C ILE A 133 8.30 -15.03 8.69
N ASP A 134 6.97 -14.99 8.82
CA ASP A 134 6.20 -15.99 9.59
C ASP A 134 5.55 -16.97 8.61
N PRO A 135 5.91 -18.27 8.66
CA PRO A 135 5.33 -19.26 7.77
C PRO A 135 3.84 -19.53 8.03
N ASP A 136 3.34 -19.18 9.20
CA ASP A 136 1.95 -19.39 9.59
C ASP A 136 1.05 -18.16 9.41
N LYS A 137 1.57 -17.08 8.83
CA LYS A 137 0.83 -15.81 8.70
C LYS A 137 -0.55 -16.00 8.07
N LEU A 138 -0.62 -16.59 6.88
CA LEU A 138 -1.90 -16.79 6.18
C LEU A 138 -2.85 -17.71 6.94
N GLN A 139 -2.32 -18.78 7.53
CA GLN A 139 -3.11 -19.76 8.30
C GLN A 139 -3.74 -19.10 9.53
N LYS A 140 -2.95 -18.34 10.30
CA LYS A 140 -3.41 -17.67 11.54
C LYS A 140 -4.44 -16.58 11.22
N GLN A 141 -4.15 -15.71 10.27
CA GLN A 141 -5.03 -14.60 9.91
C GLN A 141 -6.36 -15.08 9.32
N LYS A 142 -6.31 -16.09 8.41
CA LYS A 142 -7.53 -16.68 7.86
C LYS A 142 -8.38 -17.31 8.96
N ARG A 143 -7.79 -18.12 9.85
CA ARG A 143 -8.52 -18.74 10.96
C ARG A 143 -9.19 -17.68 11.82
N TYR A 144 -8.47 -16.61 12.18
CA TYR A 144 -9.04 -15.53 12.95
C TYR A 144 -10.30 -14.92 12.28
N LEU A 145 -10.18 -14.58 11.00
CA LEU A 145 -11.31 -14.01 10.26
C LEU A 145 -12.46 -15.04 10.07
N ASP A 146 -12.17 -16.33 9.98
CA ASP A 146 -13.22 -17.36 9.94
C ASP A 146 -14.02 -17.42 11.22
N ASP A 147 -13.34 -17.32 12.37
CA ASP A 147 -13.94 -17.39 13.70
C ASP A 147 -14.64 -16.07 14.09
N HIS A 148 -14.24 -14.92 13.50
CA HIS A 148 -14.75 -13.59 13.81
C HIS A 148 -15.41 -12.94 12.58
N LYS A 149 -16.69 -13.31 12.31
CA LYS A 149 -17.40 -12.85 11.11
C LYS A 149 -17.71 -11.34 11.11
N ASP A 150 -17.64 -10.70 12.25
CA ASP A 150 -17.81 -9.26 12.44
C ASP A 150 -16.51 -8.46 12.12
N CYS A 151 -15.38 -9.13 11.92
CA CYS A 151 -14.13 -8.50 11.47
C CYS A 151 -14.05 -8.51 9.93
N SER A 152 -13.73 -7.36 9.33
CA SER A 152 -13.51 -7.20 7.88
C SER A 152 -12.05 -7.34 7.49
N ILE A 153 -11.15 -7.03 8.40
CA ILE A 153 -9.71 -6.95 8.21
C ILE A 153 -8.96 -7.36 9.48
N CYS A 154 -7.83 -8.01 9.31
CA CYS A 154 -6.85 -8.19 10.38
C CYS A 154 -5.44 -7.83 9.87
N HIS A 155 -4.59 -7.38 10.77
CA HIS A 155 -3.19 -7.10 10.47
C HIS A 155 -2.29 -7.47 11.63
N THR A 156 -0.97 -7.51 11.35
CA THR A 156 0.04 -7.92 12.31
C THR A 156 1.06 -6.82 12.53
N ASN A 157 2.02 -7.04 13.43
CA ASN A 157 3.17 -6.18 13.58
C ASN A 157 4.21 -6.42 12.46
N VAL A 158 5.13 -5.46 12.28
CA VAL A 158 6.11 -5.42 11.20
C VAL A 158 7.49 -5.02 11.72
N LYS A 159 8.56 -5.57 11.14
CA LYS A 159 9.92 -5.02 11.24
C LYS A 159 10.17 -4.08 10.06
N TRP A 160 10.90 -3.01 10.31
CA TRP A 160 11.41 -2.13 9.28
C TRP A 160 12.87 -2.48 8.99
N TYR A 161 13.18 -2.68 7.71
CA TYR A 161 14.55 -2.95 7.26
C TYR A 161 15.07 -1.75 6.47
N ILE A 162 16.10 -1.09 6.99
CA ILE A 162 16.75 0.06 6.34
C ILE A 162 17.81 -0.48 5.39
N GLN A 163 17.52 -0.50 4.09
CA GLN A 163 18.36 -1.11 3.07
C GLN A 163 19.80 -0.58 3.07
N ASN A 164 19.99 0.74 3.23
CA ASN A 164 21.31 1.36 3.17
C ASN A 164 22.22 1.01 4.35
N THR A 165 21.66 0.63 5.50
CA THR A 165 22.42 0.35 6.73
C THR A 165 22.38 -1.10 7.16
N GLY A 166 21.49 -1.91 6.56
CA GLY A 166 21.23 -3.30 6.96
C GLY A 166 20.59 -3.44 8.34
N LYS A 167 20.04 -2.36 8.91
CA LYS A 167 19.48 -2.37 10.27
C LYS A 167 17.98 -2.68 10.26
N TYR A 168 17.56 -3.47 11.26
CA TYR A 168 16.15 -3.69 11.55
C TYR A 168 15.68 -2.76 12.68
N ILE A 169 14.48 -2.21 12.53
CA ILE A 169 13.81 -1.37 13.54
C ILE A 169 12.42 -1.95 13.81
N ILE A 170 12.06 -2.02 15.08
CA ILE A 170 10.68 -2.29 15.51
C ILE A 170 10.16 -1.02 16.15
N LYS A 171 9.06 -0.49 15.65
CA LYS A 171 8.39 0.71 16.19
C LYS A 171 7.54 0.30 17.39
N GLN A 172 8.14 0.26 18.57
CA GLN A 172 7.48 -0.19 19.79
C GLN A 172 6.26 0.66 20.14
N GLU A 173 6.33 1.98 19.91
CA GLU A 173 5.22 2.90 20.11
C GLU A 173 3.97 2.57 19.29
N TRP A 174 4.16 2.10 18.05
CA TRP A 174 3.02 1.71 17.20
C TRP A 174 2.41 0.38 17.63
N LYS A 175 3.24 -0.56 18.08
CA LYS A 175 2.77 -1.82 18.64
C LYS A 175 1.87 -1.56 19.84
N GLU A 176 2.32 -0.75 20.79
CA GLU A 176 1.57 -0.40 22.00
C GLU A 176 0.29 0.35 21.68
N PHE A 177 0.37 1.29 20.72
CA PHE A 177 -0.77 2.06 20.29
C PHE A 177 -1.84 1.18 19.63
N ASN A 178 -1.46 0.35 18.65
CA ASN A 178 -2.37 -0.55 17.96
C ASN A 178 -3.07 -1.49 18.97
N LYS A 179 -2.33 -2.05 19.90
CA LYS A 179 -2.87 -2.91 20.97
C LYS A 179 -3.86 -2.17 21.86
N SER A 180 -3.56 -0.92 22.25
CA SER A 180 -4.44 -0.11 23.13
C SER A 180 -5.75 0.26 22.47
N LEU A 181 -5.80 0.34 21.13
CA LEU A 181 -6.97 0.74 20.36
C LEU A 181 -7.81 -0.44 19.84
N GLU A 182 -7.34 -1.69 19.99
CA GLU A 182 -8.07 -2.86 19.50
C GLU A 182 -9.49 -2.95 20.07
N SER A 183 -9.67 -2.63 21.36
CA SER A 183 -10.99 -2.57 22.00
C SER A 183 -11.79 -1.30 21.68
N ARG A 184 -11.20 -0.33 21.00
CA ARG A 184 -11.79 0.99 20.74
C ARG A 184 -12.12 1.18 19.25
N GLN A 185 -12.93 0.26 18.72
CA GLN A 185 -13.35 0.28 17.30
C GLN A 185 -14.07 1.59 16.92
N ASP A 186 -14.69 2.25 17.88
CA ASP A 186 -15.38 3.53 17.74
C ASP A 186 -14.50 4.69 17.27
N ILE A 187 -13.22 4.69 17.66
CA ILE A 187 -12.27 5.75 17.32
C ILE A 187 -11.14 5.30 16.37
N ILE A 188 -11.14 4.04 15.95
CA ILE A 188 -10.04 3.50 15.14
C ILE A 188 -9.86 4.24 13.82
N ILE A 189 -10.94 4.55 13.11
CA ILE A 189 -10.88 5.28 11.82
C ILE A 189 -10.21 6.65 12.00
N GLU A 190 -10.57 7.40 13.05
CA GLU A 190 -9.93 8.68 13.34
C GLU A 190 -8.43 8.54 13.58
N ASN A 191 -8.03 7.47 14.26
CA ASN A 191 -6.61 7.21 14.58
C ASN A 191 -5.83 6.70 13.35
N ILE A 192 -6.46 6.00 12.41
CA ILE A 192 -5.84 5.63 11.12
C ILE A 192 -5.63 6.88 10.26
N LEU A 193 -6.61 7.78 10.20
CA LEU A 193 -6.47 9.06 9.49
C LEU A 193 -5.41 9.95 10.15
N ASP A 194 -5.32 9.93 11.48
CA ASP A 194 -4.21 10.56 12.21
C ASP A 194 -2.97 9.67 12.16
N SER A 195 -2.21 9.77 11.08
CA SER A 195 -1.08 8.91 10.69
C SER A 195 0.02 8.70 11.76
N ASN A 196 -0.10 9.33 12.91
CA ASN A 196 0.84 9.18 14.02
C ASN A 196 0.32 8.26 15.13
N LYS A 197 -0.90 7.72 14.99
CA LYS A 197 -1.55 7.02 16.09
C LYS A 197 -1.86 5.55 15.81
N TYR A 198 -2.55 5.20 14.73
CA TYR A 198 -2.79 3.79 14.40
C TYR A 198 -2.12 3.46 13.07
N TYR A 199 -1.26 2.45 13.06
CA TYR A 199 -0.45 2.13 11.92
C TYR A 199 -0.76 0.74 11.36
N ILE A 200 -1.10 0.69 10.08
CA ILE A 200 -1.31 -0.53 9.32
C ILE A 200 -0.29 -0.55 8.18
N GLN A 201 0.59 -1.54 8.18
CA GLN A 201 1.50 -1.77 7.05
C GLN A 201 0.85 -2.73 6.06
N THR A 202 0.84 -2.39 4.78
CA THR A 202 0.15 -3.12 3.71
C THR A 202 0.51 -4.61 3.71
N ASN A 203 1.79 -4.96 3.79
CA ASN A 203 2.26 -6.35 3.76
C ASN A 203 1.91 -7.19 5.00
N THR A 204 1.26 -6.60 6.03
CA THR A 204 0.81 -7.32 7.23
C THR A 204 -0.65 -7.74 7.19
N VAL A 205 -1.41 -7.23 6.24
CA VAL A 205 -2.87 -7.28 6.22
C VAL A 205 -3.40 -8.58 5.60
N LEU A 206 -4.58 -9.02 6.08
CA LEU A 206 -5.50 -9.92 5.39
C LEU A 206 -6.92 -9.34 5.52
N TYR A 207 -7.66 -9.23 4.42
CA TYR A 207 -9.04 -8.70 4.41
C TYR A 207 -9.98 -9.55 3.57
N ARG A 208 -11.30 -9.36 3.78
CA ARG A 208 -12.34 -10.09 3.04
C ARG A 208 -12.49 -9.55 1.62
N THR A 209 -12.30 -10.39 0.62
CA THR A 209 -12.50 -10.03 -0.81
C THR A 209 -13.92 -9.58 -1.10
N LYS A 210 -14.92 -10.20 -0.46
CA LYS A 210 -16.32 -9.80 -0.63
C LYS A 210 -16.57 -8.33 -0.24
N VAL A 211 -15.96 -7.88 0.86
CA VAL A 211 -16.06 -6.47 1.29
C VAL A 211 -15.32 -5.57 0.31
N TYR A 212 -14.09 -5.94 -0.07
CA TYR A 212 -13.32 -5.19 -1.07
C TYR A 212 -14.09 -5.03 -2.38
N ASN A 213 -14.67 -6.11 -2.91
CA ASN A 213 -15.41 -6.09 -4.18
C ASN A 213 -16.65 -5.20 -4.11
N SER A 214 -17.34 -5.13 -2.95
CA SER A 214 -18.46 -4.20 -2.76
C SER A 214 -18.06 -2.72 -2.74
N LEU A 215 -16.76 -2.44 -2.55
CA LEU A 215 -16.18 -1.09 -2.52
C LEU A 215 -15.41 -0.72 -3.80
N SER A 216 -15.39 -1.58 -4.81
CA SER A 216 -14.53 -1.45 -5.98
C SER A 216 -14.68 -0.12 -6.73
N ASP A 217 -15.90 0.33 -6.97
CA ASP A 217 -16.18 1.59 -7.66
C ASP A 217 -15.80 2.81 -6.83
N GLU A 218 -16.08 2.75 -5.52
CA GLU A 218 -15.71 3.77 -4.55
C GLU A 218 -14.18 3.92 -4.47
N LEU A 219 -13.47 2.81 -4.35
CA LEU A 219 -12.00 2.75 -4.33
C LEU A 219 -11.38 3.26 -5.63
N LEU A 220 -11.99 2.95 -6.78
CA LEU A 220 -11.53 3.46 -8.06
C LEU A 220 -11.66 4.99 -8.13
N GLY A 221 -12.73 5.54 -7.57
CA GLY A 221 -12.92 6.99 -7.44
C GLY A 221 -11.80 7.62 -6.60
N PHE A 222 -11.51 7.09 -5.41
CA PHE A 222 -10.45 7.61 -4.54
C PHE A 222 -9.05 7.50 -5.15
N ARG A 223 -8.74 6.41 -5.85
CA ARG A 223 -7.45 6.24 -6.54
C ARG A 223 -7.20 7.24 -7.65
N LYS A 224 -8.26 7.75 -8.29
CA LYS A 224 -8.14 8.86 -9.26
C LYS A 224 -7.82 10.20 -8.59
N LEU A 225 -8.23 10.37 -7.34
CA LEU A 225 -8.09 11.62 -6.60
C LEU A 225 -6.78 11.68 -5.79
N PHE A 226 -6.40 10.57 -5.15
CA PHE A 226 -5.31 10.54 -4.17
C PHE A 226 -4.19 9.58 -4.57
N LEU A 227 -2.96 9.93 -4.16
CA LEU A 227 -1.78 9.07 -4.35
C LEU A 227 -1.66 7.98 -3.29
N LEU A 228 -2.35 8.12 -2.16
CA LEU A 228 -2.41 7.13 -1.08
C LEU A 228 -3.71 6.33 -1.21
N GLY A 229 -3.60 5.07 -1.62
CA GLY A 229 -4.76 4.20 -1.79
C GLY A 229 -5.01 3.26 -0.61
N ASP A 230 -3.99 2.92 0.15
CA ASP A 230 -4.01 1.98 1.26
C ASP A 230 -4.81 2.52 2.47
N THR A 231 -4.48 3.71 2.97
CA THR A 231 -5.21 4.34 4.09
C THR A 231 -6.70 4.48 3.81
N THR A 232 -7.06 4.86 2.58
CA THR A 232 -8.45 4.95 2.14
C THR A 232 -9.13 3.57 2.19
N LEU A 233 -8.45 2.54 1.69
CA LEU A 233 -8.95 1.17 1.71
C LEU A 233 -9.19 0.68 3.16
N TRP A 234 -8.25 0.94 4.07
CA TRP A 234 -8.39 0.53 5.47
C TRP A 234 -9.61 1.18 6.13
N CYS A 235 -9.79 2.48 5.96
CA CYS A 235 -10.96 3.19 6.49
C CYS A 235 -12.28 2.63 5.94
N LEU A 236 -12.32 2.31 4.65
CA LEU A 236 -13.54 1.77 4.03
C LEU A 236 -13.83 0.33 4.48
N LEU A 237 -12.83 -0.53 4.57
CA LEU A 237 -13.02 -1.89 5.08
C LEU A 237 -13.56 -1.89 6.52
N ILE A 238 -13.04 -1.00 7.38
CA ILE A 238 -13.45 -0.89 8.78
C ILE A 238 -14.87 -0.36 8.94
N ARG A 239 -15.40 0.41 7.97
CA ARG A 239 -16.85 0.75 7.97
C ARG A 239 -17.77 -0.46 7.84
N HIS A 240 -17.26 -1.56 7.27
CA HIS A 240 -18.01 -2.79 7.01
C HIS A 240 -17.74 -3.91 8.01
N GLY A 241 -16.89 -3.68 9.01
CA GLY A 241 -16.58 -4.64 10.05
C GLY A 241 -15.43 -4.18 10.92
N LYS A 242 -15.21 -4.88 12.02
CA LYS A 242 -14.10 -4.59 12.94
C LYS A 242 -12.75 -4.85 12.30
N ILE A 243 -11.71 -4.26 12.87
CA ILE A 243 -10.31 -4.59 12.60
C ILE A 243 -9.73 -5.34 13.80
N HIS A 244 -8.85 -6.30 13.52
CA HIS A 244 -8.07 -7.00 14.53
C HIS A 244 -6.57 -6.75 14.33
N TYR A 245 -5.86 -6.54 15.44
CA TYR A 245 -4.40 -6.41 15.47
C TYR A 245 -3.76 -7.58 16.25
N ASP A 246 -2.89 -8.34 15.58
CA ASP A 246 -2.03 -9.33 16.21
C ASP A 246 -0.61 -8.76 16.38
N GLU A 247 -0.08 -8.76 17.59
CA GLU A 247 1.25 -8.20 17.90
C GLU A 247 2.43 -9.03 17.37
N THR A 248 2.17 -10.21 16.76
CA THR A 248 3.19 -11.05 16.13
C THR A 248 3.81 -10.33 14.93
N ILE A 249 5.13 -10.34 14.85
CA ILE A 249 5.84 -9.79 13.69
C ILE A 249 5.86 -10.84 12.57
N THR A 250 5.09 -10.62 11.53
CA THR A 250 4.99 -11.56 10.39
C THR A 250 5.69 -11.10 9.12
N SER A 251 6.05 -9.82 9.06
CA SER A 251 6.49 -9.17 7.82
C SER A 251 7.66 -8.23 8.05
N VAL A 252 8.38 -7.96 6.99
CA VAL A 252 9.43 -6.93 6.93
C VAL A 252 9.06 -5.89 5.88
N TYR A 253 9.00 -4.63 6.28
CA TYR A 253 8.87 -3.47 5.40
C TYR A 253 10.24 -2.93 5.06
N ARG A 254 10.57 -2.85 3.76
CA ARG A 254 11.87 -2.40 3.27
C ARG A 254 11.86 -0.90 2.98
N ILE A 255 12.77 -0.18 3.63
CA ILE A 255 12.99 1.24 3.34
C ILE A 255 14.09 1.37 2.29
N ASN A 256 13.69 1.71 1.07
CA ASN A 256 14.56 1.97 -0.06
C ASN A 256 14.61 3.47 -0.38
N THR A 257 15.81 3.97 -0.76
CA THR A 257 15.93 5.27 -1.40
C THR A 257 15.44 5.16 -2.84
N GLY A 258 14.30 5.75 -3.14
CA GLY A 258 13.72 5.73 -4.50
C GLY A 258 12.29 5.19 -4.57
N SER A 259 11.76 4.61 -3.48
CA SER A 259 10.34 4.26 -3.41
C SER A 259 9.46 5.53 -3.50
N VAL A 260 8.20 5.38 -3.89
CA VAL A 260 7.24 6.49 -4.04
C VAL A 260 7.14 7.33 -2.76
N SER A 261 7.22 6.71 -1.59
CA SER A 261 7.16 7.36 -0.27
C SER A 261 8.49 8.00 0.18
N HIS A 262 9.64 7.60 -0.40
CA HIS A 262 10.99 8.04 -0.01
C HIS A 262 11.74 8.75 -1.15
N GLN A 263 11.04 9.60 -1.90
CA GLN A 263 11.60 10.32 -3.03
C GLN A 263 12.60 11.41 -2.62
N ASN A 264 13.72 11.51 -3.36
CA ASN A 264 14.69 12.58 -3.19
C ASN A 264 14.25 13.91 -3.82
N ASN A 265 13.32 13.88 -4.78
CA ASN A 265 12.79 15.09 -5.42
C ASN A 265 11.79 15.78 -4.48
N ILE A 266 12.10 17.01 -4.08
CA ILE A 266 11.31 17.81 -3.11
C ILE A 266 9.90 18.07 -3.61
N GLU A 267 9.73 18.40 -4.89
CA GLU A 267 8.40 18.66 -5.48
C GLU A 267 7.51 17.41 -5.43
N LYS A 268 8.04 16.27 -5.87
CA LYS A 268 7.31 15.00 -5.81
C LYS A 268 6.98 14.61 -4.37
N LYS A 269 7.90 14.83 -3.43
CA LYS A 269 7.68 14.59 -2.00
C LYS A 269 6.59 15.48 -1.42
N LEU A 270 6.61 16.78 -1.73
CA LEU A 270 5.56 17.70 -1.33
C LEU A 270 4.21 17.34 -1.95
N ARG A 271 4.19 16.92 -3.23
CA ARG A 271 2.96 16.45 -3.90
C ARG A 271 2.37 15.22 -3.21
N PHE A 272 3.23 14.29 -2.78
CA PHE A 272 2.79 13.11 -2.04
C PHE A 272 2.18 13.50 -0.68
N TYR A 273 2.85 14.35 0.10
CA TYR A 273 2.33 14.83 1.38
C TYR A 273 1.04 15.64 1.23
N LEU A 274 0.96 16.47 0.19
CA LEU A 274 -0.26 17.22 -0.12
C LEU A 274 -1.43 16.28 -0.40
N SER A 275 -1.19 15.25 -1.22
CA SER A 275 -2.22 14.24 -1.50
C SER A 275 -2.71 13.52 -0.25
N GLY A 276 -1.79 13.24 0.70
CA GLY A 276 -2.15 12.67 1.99
C GLY A 276 -3.00 13.60 2.85
N ALA A 277 -2.67 14.89 2.87
CA ALA A 277 -3.44 15.88 3.61
C ALA A 277 -4.82 16.13 2.99
N GLU A 278 -4.90 16.18 1.64
CA GLU A 278 -6.16 16.26 0.88
C GLU A 278 -7.05 15.03 1.18
N MET A 279 -6.46 13.83 1.15
CA MET A 279 -7.16 12.59 1.45
C MET A 279 -7.75 12.59 2.87
N ARG A 280 -6.97 13.00 3.88
CA ARG A 280 -7.45 13.05 5.28
C ARG A 280 -8.64 13.96 5.46
N LEU A 281 -8.60 15.19 4.90
CA LEU A 281 -9.74 16.12 4.96
C LEU A 281 -10.96 15.60 4.21
N TYR A 282 -10.73 15.03 3.03
CA TYR A 282 -11.83 14.46 2.26
C TYR A 282 -12.48 13.29 3.00
N MET A 283 -11.66 12.34 3.49
CA MET A 283 -12.15 11.17 4.22
C MET A 283 -12.85 11.56 5.54
N TYR A 284 -12.36 12.58 6.23
CA TYR A 284 -13.04 13.11 7.43
C TYR A 284 -14.50 13.48 7.14
N ASN A 285 -14.73 14.27 6.08
CA ASN A 285 -16.08 14.68 5.66
C ASN A 285 -16.88 13.50 5.10
N TYR A 286 -16.27 12.71 4.23
CA TYR A 286 -16.91 11.56 3.58
C TYR A 286 -17.40 10.50 4.58
N LEU A 287 -16.66 10.27 5.65
CA LEU A 287 -17.01 9.34 6.72
C LEU A 287 -17.93 9.94 7.78
N GLY A 288 -18.28 11.23 7.68
CA GLY A 288 -19.15 11.93 8.64
C GLY A 288 -18.56 12.03 10.03
N LEU A 289 -17.23 12.17 10.17
CA LEU A 289 -16.58 12.29 11.47
C LEU A 289 -16.91 13.64 12.11
N ASN A 290 -17.07 13.66 13.46
CA ASN A 290 -17.49 14.85 14.20
C ASN A 290 -16.43 15.38 15.18
N ASN A 291 -15.19 14.92 15.08
CA ASN A 291 -14.09 15.35 15.94
C ASN A 291 -13.50 16.67 15.44
N ILE A 292 -13.97 17.80 15.98
CA ILE A 292 -13.54 19.13 15.55
C ILE A 292 -12.03 19.37 15.72
N GLN A 293 -11.40 18.81 16.77
CA GLN A 293 -9.95 18.96 17.00
C GLN A 293 -9.16 18.26 15.90
N LEU A 294 -9.63 17.08 15.47
CA LEU A 294 -9.02 16.32 14.38
C LEU A 294 -9.19 17.07 13.04
N PHE A 295 -10.36 17.64 12.80
CA PHE A 295 -10.60 18.47 11.62
C PHE A 295 -9.66 19.67 11.56
N ASP A 296 -9.54 20.41 12.66
CA ASP A 296 -8.66 21.59 12.73
C ASP A 296 -7.21 21.22 12.51
N LYS A 297 -6.76 20.08 13.05
CA LYS A 297 -5.42 19.53 12.81
C LYS A 297 -5.20 19.24 11.31
N PHE A 298 -6.09 18.51 10.67
CA PHE A 298 -5.98 18.18 9.24
C PHE A 298 -6.02 19.40 8.35
N ASN A 299 -6.89 20.36 8.67
CA ASN A 299 -7.00 21.62 7.94
C ASN A 299 -5.73 22.47 8.06
N ALA A 300 -5.13 22.55 9.26
CA ALA A 300 -3.87 23.24 9.48
C ALA A 300 -2.72 22.57 8.69
N GLU A 301 -2.61 21.26 8.75
CA GLU A 301 -1.61 20.46 8.00
C GLU A 301 -1.76 20.67 6.49
N TYR A 302 -2.99 20.56 5.98
CA TYR A 302 -3.28 20.79 4.56
C TYR A 302 -2.86 22.18 4.11
N LYS A 303 -3.25 23.25 4.85
CA LYS A 303 -2.88 24.64 4.54
C LYS A 303 -1.37 24.82 4.47
N GLN A 304 -0.63 24.25 5.45
CA GLN A 304 0.83 24.33 5.48
C GLN A 304 1.47 23.66 4.26
N ILE A 305 1.10 22.41 3.97
CA ILE A 305 1.69 21.65 2.87
C ILE A 305 1.29 22.25 1.52
N PHE A 306 0.04 22.69 1.37
CA PHE A 306 -0.44 23.37 0.17
C PHE A 306 0.35 24.62 -0.11
N PHE A 307 0.60 25.47 0.90
CA PHE A 307 1.42 26.66 0.79
C PHE A 307 2.83 26.32 0.29
N LEU A 308 3.47 25.31 0.87
CA LEU A 308 4.80 24.86 0.47
C LEU A 308 4.83 24.31 -0.96
N TYR A 309 3.82 23.56 -1.36
CA TYR A 309 3.74 23.00 -2.70
C TYR A 309 3.50 24.05 -3.77
N ARG A 310 2.70 25.08 -3.51
CA ARG A 310 2.47 26.21 -4.43
C ARG A 310 3.76 26.93 -4.80
N ALA A 311 4.76 26.95 -3.95
CA ALA A 311 6.07 27.50 -4.27
C ALA A 311 6.76 26.78 -5.45
N TYR A 312 6.45 25.48 -5.65
CA TYR A 312 6.99 24.64 -6.72
C TYR A 312 6.05 24.57 -7.93
N ASN A 313 4.74 24.53 -7.70
CA ASN A 313 3.74 24.43 -8.76
C ASN A 313 2.65 25.49 -8.59
N ARG A 314 2.83 26.63 -9.24
CA ARG A 314 1.92 27.78 -9.19
C ARG A 314 0.55 27.53 -9.78
N ASN A 315 0.48 26.64 -10.76
CA ASN A 315 -0.76 26.31 -11.47
C ASN A 315 -1.58 25.21 -10.79
N TYR A 316 -1.11 24.73 -9.62
CA TYR A 316 -1.85 23.71 -8.91
C TYR A 316 -3.16 24.28 -8.39
N VAL A 317 -4.28 23.73 -8.90
CA VAL A 317 -5.64 24.09 -8.50
C VAL A 317 -6.00 23.30 -7.24
N ARG A 318 -6.64 23.93 -6.28
CA ARG A 318 -7.14 23.30 -5.07
C ARG A 318 -8.12 22.20 -5.39
N PHE A 319 -7.95 21.05 -4.74
CA PHE A 319 -8.92 19.99 -4.78
C PHE A 319 -10.06 20.21 -3.76
N ILE A 320 -9.75 20.85 -2.64
CA ILE A 320 -10.68 21.11 -1.53
C ILE A 320 -10.85 22.60 -1.34
N ASP A 321 -12.09 23.08 -1.32
CA ASP A 321 -12.39 24.46 -0.95
C ASP A 321 -12.05 24.72 0.52
N MET A 322 -11.22 25.74 0.76
CA MET A 322 -10.76 26.08 2.10
C MET A 322 -11.37 27.40 2.55
N LYS A 323 -11.93 27.40 3.75
CA LYS A 323 -12.18 28.67 4.47
C LYS A 323 -10.89 29.05 5.21
N TRP A 324 -10.31 30.17 4.83
CA TRP A 324 -9.14 30.73 5.50
C TRP A 324 -9.57 31.40 6.80
N ASN A 325 -9.27 30.79 7.94
CA ASN A 325 -9.55 31.38 9.25
C ASN A 325 -8.49 32.40 9.68
N ASN A 326 -7.41 32.55 8.90
CA ASN A 326 -6.30 33.46 9.21
C ASN A 326 -5.97 34.36 8.01
N LYS A 327 -6.23 35.67 8.15
CA LYS A 327 -5.96 36.68 7.12
C LYS A 327 -4.49 36.75 6.69
N ILE A 328 -3.54 36.39 7.57
CA ILE A 328 -2.10 36.36 7.26
C ILE A 328 -1.82 35.27 6.22
N PHE A 329 -2.38 34.08 6.35
CA PHE A 329 -2.19 32.99 5.37
C PHE A 329 -2.90 33.31 4.05
N GLU A 330 -4.06 33.94 4.07
CA GLU A 330 -4.75 34.41 2.87
C GLU A 330 -3.90 35.47 2.14
N HIS A 331 -3.33 36.41 2.86
CA HIS A 331 -2.43 37.40 2.32
C HIS A 331 -1.15 36.80 1.74
N LEU A 332 -0.49 35.89 2.48
CA LEU A 332 0.68 35.17 2.01
C LEU A 332 0.35 34.29 0.78
N TYR A 333 -0.83 33.69 0.71
CA TYR A 333 -1.29 32.95 -0.45
C TYR A 333 -1.37 33.85 -1.70
N ASN A 334 -1.94 35.03 -1.56
CA ASN A 334 -2.07 36.00 -2.66
C ASN A 334 -0.71 36.58 -3.13
N ILE A 335 0.26 36.72 -2.21
CA ILE A 335 1.63 37.19 -2.53
C ILE A 335 2.43 36.05 -3.24
N MET A 336 2.10 34.75 -3.03
CA MET A 336 2.84 33.65 -3.65
C MET A 336 2.71 33.59 -5.18
N ASP A 337 1.77 34.31 -5.77
CA ASP A 337 1.72 34.47 -7.22
C ASP A 337 2.89 35.31 -7.73
N ASN A 338 3.62 35.99 -6.85
CA ASN A 338 4.83 36.72 -7.19
C ASN A 338 6.04 35.76 -7.34
N PHE A 339 6.75 35.93 -8.47
CA PHE A 339 7.91 35.10 -8.83
C PHE A 339 9.02 35.11 -7.77
N ILE A 340 9.33 36.27 -7.19
CA ILE A 340 10.41 36.46 -6.21
C ILE A 340 10.10 35.67 -4.92
N THR A 341 8.88 35.76 -4.40
CA THR A 341 8.45 35.09 -3.18
C THR A 341 8.51 33.59 -3.33
N SER A 342 8.08 33.05 -4.48
CA SER A 342 8.19 31.62 -4.79
C SER A 342 9.65 31.16 -4.84
N CYS A 343 10.57 31.91 -5.41
CA CYS A 343 12.00 31.58 -5.45
C CYS A 343 12.65 31.55 -4.06
N VAL A 344 12.30 32.53 -3.20
CA VAL A 344 12.78 32.57 -1.81
C VAL A 344 12.30 31.36 -1.02
N ILE A 345 11.04 31.02 -1.12
CA ILE A 345 10.46 29.84 -0.43
C ILE A 345 11.12 28.56 -0.92
N LYS A 346 11.34 28.37 -2.24
CA LYS A 346 12.04 27.20 -2.78
C LYS A 346 13.44 27.04 -2.20
N ARG A 347 14.22 28.12 -2.11
CA ARG A 347 15.57 28.11 -1.51
C ARG A 347 15.53 27.73 -0.03
N PHE A 348 14.60 28.32 0.73
CA PHE A 348 14.42 28.01 2.14
C PHE A 348 14.06 26.54 2.36
N LEU A 349 13.13 25.99 1.57
CA LEU A 349 12.73 24.60 1.63
C LEU A 349 13.86 23.65 1.25
N SER A 350 14.64 23.97 0.21
CA SER A 350 15.80 23.17 -0.17
C SER A 350 16.81 23.09 0.97
N PHE A 351 17.05 24.20 1.66
CA PHE A 351 17.93 24.27 2.83
C PHE A 351 17.36 23.50 4.03
N TYR A 352 16.07 23.66 4.33
CA TYR A 352 15.39 22.94 5.41
C TYR A 352 15.44 21.42 5.22
N PHE A 353 15.15 20.92 4.01
CA PHE A 353 15.21 19.50 3.71
C PHE A 353 16.64 18.96 3.70
N LEU A 354 17.61 19.76 3.31
CA LEU A 354 19.03 19.39 3.41
C LEU A 354 19.44 19.16 4.88
N ILE A 355 19.10 20.08 5.79
CA ILE A 355 19.38 19.95 7.21
C ILE A 355 18.67 18.73 7.83
N LYS A 356 17.40 18.52 7.50
CA LYS A 356 16.61 17.39 8.05
C LYS A 356 17.12 16.02 7.58
N ASN A 357 17.81 15.96 6.43
CA ASN A 357 18.44 14.73 5.95
C ASN A 357 19.85 14.49 6.53
N ILE A 358 20.49 15.50 7.12
CA ILE A 358 21.77 15.37 7.83
C ILE A 358 21.56 14.78 9.25
N HIS A 359 20.37 14.93 9.82
CA HIS A 359 20.01 14.46 11.17
C HIS A 359 19.19 13.14 11.19
N LYS A 360 19.10 12.43 10.05
CA LYS A 360 18.60 11.06 9.91
C LYS A 360 19.74 10.12 9.50
#